data_f0b82814ee792d38f6d86e287c6d55f9
#
_entry.id   f0b82814ee792d38f6d86e287c6d55f9
#
_cell.length_a   1.000
_cell.length_b   1.000
_cell.length_c   1.000
_cell.angle_alpha   90.00
_cell.angle_beta   90.00
_cell.angle_gamma   90.00
#
_symmetry.space_group_name_H-M   'P 1'
#
loop_
_entity.id
_entity.type
_entity.pdbx_description
1 polymer ?
#
loop_
_entity_poly.entity_id
_entity_poly.type
_entity_poly.pdbx_seq_one_letter_code
_entity_poly.pdbx_strand_id
1 'polypeptide(L)'
;MDEETWLATQRPSRVREVQAGRLAWTSVDLLDLESGYARPLRDALESFGVQVHYLPIGQPRHFVAALDGSRPVAPYVILSCHGDEGRILLDDLAPELAAFQPFNASAGPDEVRTHLRLPGSVVINNGCDTGDPALADAFLDAGASAYIAPRGAPFGYASVFAPLFLFYELTEQRTLSEAVTRLRAHDDELGMWEMHDRH
;
A
#
# COMPACT_ATOMS: atom_id res chain seq x y z
N MET A 1 42.37 16.68 4.96
CA MET A 1 41.09 16.64 4.24
C MET A 1 40.40 17.95 4.59
N ASP A 2 40.18 18.81 3.62
CA ASP A 2 39.49 20.06 3.82
C ASP A 2 37.98 19.85 3.97
N GLU A 3 37.28 20.89 4.41
CA GLU A 3 35.83 20.83 4.68
C GLU A 3 35.02 20.48 3.42
N GLU A 4 35.44 20.97 2.25
CA GLU A 4 34.78 20.72 0.98
C GLU A 4 34.88 19.24 0.58
N THR A 5 36.08 18.65 0.71
CA THR A 5 36.31 17.22 0.48
C THR A 5 35.52 16.37 1.49
N TRP A 6 35.45 16.79 2.76
CA TRP A 6 34.68 16.07 3.78
C TRP A 6 33.18 16.12 3.47
N LEU A 7 32.64 17.29 3.10
CA LEU A 7 31.23 17.43 2.72
C LEU A 7 30.86 16.60 1.49
N ALA A 8 31.77 16.51 0.51
CA ALA A 8 31.57 15.69 -0.69
C ALA A 8 31.49 14.18 -0.40
N THR A 9 32.09 13.72 0.72
CA THR A 9 32.05 12.31 1.14
C THR A 9 30.82 11.98 2.00
N GLN A 10 30.10 13.01 2.49
CA GLN A 10 28.90 12.80 3.29
C GLN A 10 27.71 12.42 2.40
N ARG A 11 26.99 11.38 2.78
CA ARG A 11 25.68 11.12 2.18
C ARG A 11 24.78 12.33 2.46
N PRO A 12 24.16 12.94 1.43
CA PRO A 12 23.23 14.04 1.66
C PRO A 12 22.13 13.60 2.64
N SER A 13 21.85 14.42 3.63
CA SER A 13 20.71 14.17 4.49
C SER A 13 19.42 14.19 3.65
N ARG A 14 18.56 13.17 3.79
CA ARG A 14 17.27 13.14 3.10
C ARG A 14 16.44 14.38 3.35
N VAL A 15 16.47 14.91 4.56
CA VAL A 15 15.81 16.17 4.90
C VAL A 15 16.31 17.31 4.00
N ARG A 16 17.61 17.41 3.77
CA ARG A 16 18.19 18.41 2.85
C ARG A 16 17.80 18.14 1.39
N GLU A 17 17.74 16.88 0.98
CA GLU A 17 17.31 16.50 -0.38
C GLU A 17 15.85 16.90 -0.62
N VAL A 18 14.96 16.63 0.35
CA VAL A 18 13.55 17.05 0.32
C VAL A 18 13.43 18.58 0.28
N GLN A 19 14.11 19.28 1.19
CA GLN A 19 14.09 20.74 1.25
C GLN A 19 14.65 21.40 -0.01
N ALA A 20 15.60 20.75 -0.66
CA ALA A 20 16.19 21.22 -1.92
C ALA A 20 15.37 20.80 -3.16
N GLY A 21 14.25 20.09 -3.01
CA GLY A 21 13.40 19.61 -4.10
C GLY A 21 14.08 18.56 -5.00
N ARG A 22 15.13 17.91 -4.53
CA ARG A 22 15.88 16.91 -5.31
C ARG A 22 15.31 15.50 -5.24
N LEU A 23 14.51 15.21 -4.22
CA LEU A 23 13.79 13.94 -4.14
C LEU A 23 12.40 14.09 -4.77
N ALA A 24 12.14 13.31 -5.80
CA ALA A 24 10.82 13.22 -6.40
C ALA A 24 9.97 12.28 -5.56
N TRP A 25 9.15 12.85 -4.69
CA TRP A 25 8.19 12.10 -3.89
C TRP A 25 6.97 11.75 -4.72
N THR A 26 6.51 10.52 -4.55
CA THR A 26 5.28 10.07 -5.19
C THR A 26 4.07 10.36 -4.29
N SER A 27 2.88 10.31 -4.86
CA SER A 27 1.63 10.37 -4.12
C SER A 27 1.11 8.97 -3.82
N VAL A 28 0.40 8.85 -2.71
CA VAL A 28 -0.22 7.62 -2.21
C VAL A 28 -1.69 7.84 -1.95
N ASP A 29 -2.55 6.97 -2.45
CA ASP A 29 -3.91 6.82 -1.98
C ASP A 29 -3.90 5.81 -0.82
N LEU A 30 -4.10 6.27 0.42
CA LEU A 30 -4.15 5.43 1.61
C LEU A 30 -5.60 5.22 2.01
N LEU A 31 -6.11 4.02 1.77
CA LEU A 31 -7.45 3.61 2.15
C LEU A 31 -7.43 3.06 3.58
N ASP A 32 -8.18 3.69 4.47
CA ASP A 32 -8.38 3.25 5.85
C ASP A 32 -9.68 2.45 5.95
N LEU A 33 -9.55 1.13 6.06
CA LEU A 33 -10.64 0.19 6.26
C LEU A 33 -10.68 -0.25 7.75
N GLU A 34 -10.58 0.72 8.66
CA GLU A 34 -10.69 0.57 10.11
C GLU A 34 -9.66 -0.37 10.78
N SER A 35 -8.50 -0.56 10.14
CA SER A 35 -7.42 -1.38 10.73
C SER A 35 -6.80 -0.80 12.00
N GLY A 36 -7.01 0.50 12.28
CA GLY A 36 -6.35 1.24 13.35
C GLY A 36 -4.91 1.69 13.03
N TYR A 37 -4.33 1.23 11.92
CA TYR A 37 -2.92 1.51 11.56
C TYR A 37 -2.76 2.56 10.46
N ALA A 38 -3.83 2.94 9.77
CA ALA A 38 -3.76 3.88 8.64
C ALA A 38 -3.27 5.27 9.06
N ARG A 39 -3.73 5.81 10.19
CA ARG A 39 -3.32 7.14 10.66
C ARG A 39 -1.84 7.23 11.03
N PRO A 40 -1.29 6.33 11.87
CA PRO A 40 0.15 6.29 12.12
C PRO A 40 0.97 6.14 10.84
N LEU A 41 0.52 5.33 9.89
CA LEU A 41 1.17 5.16 8.60
C LEU A 41 1.16 6.44 7.78
N ARG A 42 0.01 7.14 7.70
CA ARG A 42 -0.10 8.44 7.04
C ARG A 42 0.91 9.44 7.60
N ASP A 43 0.89 9.63 8.94
CA ASP A 43 1.73 10.62 9.60
C ASP A 43 3.22 10.34 9.37
N ALA A 44 3.60 9.07 9.34
CA ALA A 44 4.97 8.66 9.04
C ALA A 44 5.34 8.88 7.56
N LEU A 45 4.48 8.55 6.59
CA LEU A 45 4.72 8.79 5.16
C LEU A 45 4.82 10.29 4.86
N GLU A 46 3.93 11.11 5.42
CA GLU A 46 3.97 12.57 5.27
C GLU A 46 5.26 13.16 5.86
N SER A 47 5.79 12.58 6.94
CA SER A 47 7.09 12.99 7.50
C SER A 47 8.27 12.72 6.58
N PHE A 48 8.15 11.79 5.64
CA PHE A 48 9.10 11.56 4.54
C PHE A 48 8.89 12.52 3.36
N GLY A 49 7.83 13.33 3.36
CA GLY A 49 7.45 14.22 2.27
C GLY A 49 6.59 13.52 1.20
N VAL A 50 6.07 12.32 1.46
CA VAL A 50 5.13 11.65 0.57
C VAL A 50 3.77 12.36 0.66
N GLN A 51 3.17 12.70 -0.47
CA GLN A 51 1.81 13.24 -0.50
C GLN A 51 0.81 12.11 -0.27
N VAL A 52 0.09 12.13 0.85
CA VAL A 52 -0.90 11.10 1.19
C VAL A 52 -2.32 11.63 1.00
N HIS A 53 -3.07 10.98 0.12
CA HIS A 53 -4.52 11.14 0.02
C HIS A 53 -5.16 10.11 0.95
N TYR A 54 -5.55 10.56 2.13
CA TYR A 54 -6.17 9.69 3.13
C TYR A 54 -7.66 9.52 2.86
N LEU A 55 -8.10 8.28 2.65
CA LEU A 55 -9.45 7.92 2.24
C LEU A 55 -10.08 6.97 3.29
N PRO A 56 -10.93 7.46 4.21
CA PRO A 56 -11.65 6.61 5.14
C PRO A 56 -12.75 5.82 4.39
N ILE A 57 -12.74 4.50 4.56
CA ILE A 57 -13.62 3.55 3.89
C ILE A 57 -14.51 2.88 4.94
N GLY A 58 -15.72 3.37 5.12
CA GLY A 58 -16.70 2.78 6.05
C GLY A 58 -17.73 1.86 5.38
N GLN A 59 -17.68 1.66 4.06
CA GLN A 59 -18.66 0.83 3.33
C GLN A 59 -18.08 0.31 2.02
N PRO A 60 -18.54 -0.86 1.50
CA PRO A 60 -18.10 -1.40 0.20
C PRO A 60 -18.22 -0.41 -0.97
N ARG A 61 -19.31 0.37 -1.02
CA ARG A 61 -19.49 1.40 -2.08
C ARG A 61 -18.40 2.49 -2.03
N HIS A 62 -17.87 2.83 -0.83
CA HIS A 62 -16.80 3.81 -0.70
C HIS A 62 -15.47 3.22 -1.21
N PHE A 63 -15.23 1.94 -0.94
CA PHE A 63 -14.09 1.20 -1.48
C PHE A 63 -14.11 1.17 -3.00
N VAL A 64 -15.26 0.84 -3.59
CA VAL A 64 -15.44 0.86 -5.04
C VAL A 64 -15.25 2.27 -5.60
N ALA A 65 -15.92 3.28 -5.07
CA ALA A 65 -15.83 4.67 -5.55
C ALA A 65 -14.39 5.25 -5.46
N ALA A 66 -13.58 4.75 -4.54
CA ALA A 66 -12.18 5.15 -4.44
C ALA A 66 -11.32 4.59 -5.58
N LEU A 67 -11.66 3.41 -6.13
CA LEU A 67 -10.80 2.62 -7.01
C LEU A 67 -11.46 2.15 -8.32
N ASP A 68 -12.67 2.61 -8.66
CA ASP A 68 -13.42 2.19 -9.86
C ASP A 68 -12.99 2.88 -11.16
N GLY A 69 -12.01 3.77 -11.08
CA GLY A 69 -11.52 4.55 -12.20
C GLY A 69 -12.32 5.81 -12.50
N SER A 70 -13.34 6.15 -11.72
CA SER A 70 -14.10 7.41 -11.85
C SER A 70 -13.26 8.65 -11.45
N ARG A 71 -12.19 8.44 -10.70
CA ARG A 71 -11.17 9.43 -10.33
C ARG A 71 -9.76 8.94 -10.69
N PRO A 72 -8.80 9.82 -10.89
CA PRO A 72 -7.40 9.42 -10.97
C PRO A 72 -6.96 8.71 -9.68
N VAL A 73 -6.32 7.54 -9.83
CA VAL A 73 -5.73 6.79 -8.72
C VAL A 73 -4.25 7.16 -8.62
N ALA A 74 -3.73 7.27 -7.41
CA ALA A 74 -2.31 7.57 -7.18
C ALA A 74 -1.41 6.44 -7.72
N PRO A 75 -0.13 6.72 -8.03
CA PRO A 75 0.83 5.70 -8.45
C PRO A 75 0.99 4.56 -7.45
N TYR A 76 0.79 4.86 -6.16
CA TYR A 76 0.77 3.86 -5.09
C TYR A 76 -0.56 3.89 -4.36
N VAL A 77 -1.12 2.72 -4.10
CA VAL A 77 -2.34 2.53 -3.31
C VAL A 77 -1.98 1.66 -2.11
N ILE A 78 -2.28 2.11 -0.92
CA ILE A 78 -2.11 1.32 0.30
C ILE A 78 -3.48 0.99 0.87
N LEU A 79 -3.74 -0.30 1.05
CA LEU A 79 -4.95 -0.79 1.72
C LEU A 79 -4.59 -1.12 3.17
N SER A 80 -5.00 -0.27 4.10
CA SER A 80 -4.85 -0.50 5.54
C SER A 80 -6.13 -1.17 6.04
N CYS A 81 -6.14 -2.48 6.06
CA CYS A 81 -7.33 -3.29 6.29
C CYS A 81 -7.03 -4.53 7.15
N HIS A 82 -8.08 -5.20 7.57
CA HIS A 82 -8.01 -6.60 7.98
C HIS A 82 -8.17 -7.51 6.74
N GLY A 83 -7.69 -8.73 6.84
CA GLY A 83 -7.84 -9.73 5.78
C GLY A 83 -7.90 -11.13 6.35
N ASP A 84 -8.49 -12.03 5.59
CA ASP A 84 -8.60 -13.45 5.90
C ASP A 84 -8.88 -14.25 4.62
N GLU A 85 -8.28 -15.41 4.49
CA GLU A 85 -8.50 -16.36 3.38
C GLU A 85 -8.51 -15.71 1.98
N GLY A 86 -7.58 -14.83 1.69
CA GLY A 86 -7.47 -14.14 0.41
C GLY A 86 -8.57 -13.09 0.16
N ARG A 87 -9.17 -12.55 1.21
CA ARG A 87 -10.20 -11.52 1.13
C ARG A 87 -9.85 -10.31 1.99
N ILE A 88 -10.22 -9.15 1.53
CA ILE A 88 -10.17 -7.89 2.26
C ILE A 88 -11.45 -7.80 3.08
N LEU A 89 -11.34 -7.62 4.38
CA LEU A 89 -12.49 -7.49 5.27
C LEU A 89 -12.94 -6.03 5.37
N LEU A 90 -14.24 -5.82 5.35
CA LEU A 90 -14.91 -4.55 5.61
C LEU A 90 -15.90 -4.77 6.76
N ASP A 91 -16.32 -3.69 7.39
CA ASP A 91 -17.28 -3.78 8.48
C ASP A 91 -18.64 -4.33 8.05
N ASP A 92 -19.27 -5.06 8.97
CA ASP A 92 -20.64 -5.49 8.82
C ASP A 92 -21.58 -4.29 8.88
N LEU A 93 -22.48 -4.21 7.93
CA LEU A 93 -23.48 -3.16 7.85
C LEU A 93 -24.85 -3.67 8.33
N ALA A 94 -25.63 -2.75 8.87
CA ALA A 94 -27.06 -3.05 9.13
C ALA A 94 -27.74 -3.52 7.83
N PRO A 95 -28.70 -4.48 7.91
CA PRO A 95 -29.32 -5.07 6.72
C PRO A 95 -29.88 -4.04 5.73
N GLU A 96 -30.43 -2.94 6.25
CA GLU A 96 -30.99 -1.85 5.45
C GLU A 96 -29.94 -1.14 4.59
N LEU A 97 -28.70 -1.06 5.08
CA LEU A 97 -27.56 -0.48 4.35
C LEU A 97 -26.89 -1.49 3.44
N ALA A 98 -26.81 -2.74 3.88
CA ALA A 98 -26.20 -3.83 3.10
C ALA A 98 -26.91 -4.05 1.76
N ALA A 99 -28.23 -3.88 1.71
CA ALA A 99 -29.05 -4.02 0.49
C ALA A 99 -28.66 -3.05 -0.65
N PHE A 100 -27.96 -1.95 -0.35
CA PHE A 100 -27.51 -0.94 -1.32
C PHE A 100 -26.02 -0.99 -1.63
N GLN A 101 -25.31 -2.03 -1.16
CA GLN A 101 -23.89 -2.18 -1.41
C GLN A 101 -23.62 -3.01 -2.66
N PRO A 102 -22.50 -2.80 -3.36
CA PRO A 102 -22.12 -3.61 -4.52
C PRO A 102 -21.76 -5.06 -4.16
N PHE A 103 -21.37 -5.30 -2.91
CA PHE A 103 -21.07 -6.61 -2.31
C PHE A 103 -21.21 -6.54 -0.79
N ASN A 104 -21.13 -7.68 -0.10
CA ASN A 104 -21.22 -7.75 1.35
C ASN A 104 -19.85 -7.45 2.02
N ALA A 105 -19.72 -7.65 3.30
CA ALA A 105 -18.65 -7.28 4.21
C ALA A 105 -17.20 -7.70 3.81
N SER A 106 -16.95 -8.28 2.64
CA SER A 106 -15.60 -8.62 2.19
C SER A 106 -15.45 -8.53 0.68
N ALA A 107 -14.25 -8.10 0.23
CA ALA A 107 -13.87 -8.08 -1.17
C ALA A 107 -12.82 -9.18 -1.46
N GLY A 108 -13.18 -10.12 -2.31
CA GLY A 108 -12.28 -11.13 -2.83
C GLY A 108 -11.96 -10.91 -4.32
N PRO A 109 -11.39 -11.91 -4.99
CA PRO A 109 -10.97 -11.80 -6.39
C PRO A 109 -12.06 -11.34 -7.35
N ASP A 110 -13.29 -11.83 -7.18
CA ASP A 110 -14.39 -11.50 -8.09
C ASP A 110 -14.86 -10.05 -7.92
N GLU A 111 -14.97 -9.57 -6.68
CA GLU A 111 -15.32 -8.19 -6.38
C GLU A 111 -14.26 -7.23 -6.93
N VAL A 112 -12.98 -7.56 -6.77
CA VAL A 112 -11.86 -6.77 -7.29
C VAL A 112 -11.93 -6.69 -8.83
N ARG A 113 -12.05 -7.81 -9.53
CA ARG A 113 -12.15 -7.83 -11.02
C ARG A 113 -13.35 -7.05 -11.52
N THR A 114 -14.48 -7.20 -10.84
CA THR A 114 -15.74 -6.57 -11.26
C THR A 114 -15.68 -5.04 -11.10
N HIS A 115 -15.19 -4.57 -9.96
CA HIS A 115 -15.42 -3.20 -9.55
C HIS A 115 -14.20 -2.29 -9.65
N LEU A 116 -12.95 -2.81 -9.60
CA LEU A 116 -11.77 -1.95 -9.52
C LEU A 116 -11.12 -1.68 -10.87
N ARG A 117 -10.47 -0.50 -10.99
CA ARG A 117 -9.67 -0.07 -12.15
C ARG A 117 -8.46 0.70 -11.64
N LEU A 118 -7.28 0.12 -11.78
CA LEU A 118 -6.03 0.53 -11.15
C LEU A 118 -4.89 0.73 -12.18
N PRO A 119 -5.08 1.55 -13.24
CA PRO A 119 -4.17 1.58 -14.37
C PRO A 119 -2.75 1.97 -13.95
N GLY A 120 -1.84 1.00 -13.92
CA GLY A 120 -0.42 1.18 -13.65
C GLY A 120 -0.06 1.43 -12.18
N SER A 121 -1.02 1.42 -11.25
CA SER A 121 -0.72 1.64 -9.83
C SER A 121 -0.05 0.41 -9.20
N VAL A 122 0.84 0.65 -8.24
CA VAL A 122 1.35 -0.38 -7.31
C VAL A 122 0.42 -0.45 -6.12
N VAL A 123 -0.09 -1.63 -5.80
CA VAL A 123 -0.98 -1.85 -4.64
C VAL A 123 -0.20 -2.54 -3.52
N ILE A 124 -0.20 -1.95 -2.34
CA ILE A 124 0.35 -2.52 -1.10
C ILE A 124 -0.84 -2.81 -0.18
N ASN A 125 -1.08 -4.07 0.11
CA ASN A 125 -2.16 -4.50 0.99
C ASN A 125 -1.59 -5.00 2.32
N ASN A 126 -2.13 -4.52 3.42
CA ASN A 126 -1.64 -4.83 4.77
C ASN A 126 -2.50 -5.86 5.51
N GLY A 127 -3.58 -6.34 4.91
CA GLY A 127 -4.47 -7.34 5.52
C GLY A 127 -3.81 -8.72 5.61
N CYS A 128 -4.10 -9.44 6.71
CA CYS A 128 -3.64 -10.83 6.87
C CYS A 128 -4.12 -11.69 5.70
N ASP A 129 -3.28 -12.63 5.24
CA ASP A 129 -3.56 -13.59 4.16
C ASP A 129 -4.02 -12.97 2.82
N THR A 130 -3.88 -11.65 2.65
CA THR A 130 -4.24 -11.00 1.37
C THR A 130 -3.20 -11.21 0.25
N GLY A 131 -2.05 -11.81 0.55
CA GLY A 131 -1.07 -12.27 -0.44
C GLY A 131 -1.49 -13.54 -1.20
N ASP A 132 -2.77 -13.94 -1.13
CA ASP A 132 -3.30 -15.06 -1.90
C ASP A 132 -3.15 -14.82 -3.42
N PRO A 133 -2.66 -15.81 -4.18
CA PRO A 133 -2.42 -15.65 -5.62
C PRO A 133 -3.66 -15.26 -6.42
N ALA A 134 -4.86 -15.75 -6.07
CA ALA A 134 -6.08 -15.41 -6.81
C ALA A 134 -6.49 -13.95 -6.56
N LEU A 135 -6.27 -13.42 -5.35
CA LEU A 135 -6.48 -12.01 -5.05
C LEU A 135 -5.43 -11.13 -5.74
N ALA A 136 -4.17 -11.55 -5.73
CA ALA A 136 -3.10 -10.85 -6.44
C ALA A 136 -3.39 -10.75 -7.94
N ASP A 137 -3.75 -11.87 -8.59
CA ASP A 137 -4.14 -11.90 -9.99
C ASP A 137 -5.32 -10.96 -10.28
N ALA A 138 -6.30 -10.88 -9.36
CA ALA A 138 -7.43 -9.99 -9.53
C ALA A 138 -7.03 -8.50 -9.54
N PHE A 139 -6.10 -8.09 -8.67
CA PHE A 139 -5.55 -6.73 -8.68
C PHE A 139 -4.77 -6.44 -9.96
N LEU A 140 -3.98 -7.40 -10.43
CA LEU A 140 -3.26 -7.26 -11.69
C LEU A 140 -4.25 -7.19 -12.87
N ASP A 141 -5.35 -7.98 -12.86
CA ASP A 141 -6.42 -7.91 -13.85
C ASP A 141 -7.15 -6.55 -13.84
N ALA A 142 -7.30 -5.95 -12.68
CA ALA A 142 -7.83 -4.59 -12.53
C ALA A 142 -6.87 -3.49 -13.05
N GLY A 143 -5.67 -3.87 -13.48
CA GLY A 143 -4.70 -2.96 -14.12
C GLY A 143 -3.53 -2.54 -13.22
N ALA A 144 -3.41 -3.06 -12.01
CA ALA A 144 -2.24 -2.81 -11.17
C ALA A 144 -0.96 -3.30 -11.86
N SER A 145 0.13 -2.53 -11.72
CA SER A 145 1.44 -2.92 -12.24
C SER A 145 2.15 -3.93 -11.31
N ALA A 146 1.84 -3.85 -10.02
CA ALA A 146 2.30 -4.80 -9.02
C ALA A 146 1.32 -4.83 -7.83
N TYR A 147 1.28 -5.98 -7.17
CA TYR A 147 0.53 -6.20 -5.93
C TYR A 147 1.47 -6.78 -4.87
N ILE A 148 1.51 -6.16 -3.69
CA ILE A 148 2.39 -6.53 -2.58
C ILE A 148 1.54 -6.76 -1.34
N ALA A 149 1.58 -7.95 -0.75
CA ALA A 149 0.76 -8.29 0.39
C ALA A 149 1.35 -9.48 1.19
N PRO A 150 0.97 -9.67 2.47
CA PRO A 150 1.48 -10.76 3.26
C PRO A 150 0.74 -12.07 2.97
N ARG A 151 1.50 -13.18 2.89
CA ARG A 151 0.98 -14.54 2.99
C ARG A 151 1.12 -14.99 4.43
N GLY A 152 0.03 -14.93 5.18
CA GLY A 152 -0.01 -15.20 6.59
C GLY A 152 -0.55 -14.03 7.39
N ALA A 153 -0.47 -14.13 8.71
CA ALA A 153 -1.03 -13.16 9.64
C ALA A 153 0.10 -12.44 10.41
N PRO A 154 0.75 -11.42 9.82
CA PRO A 154 1.80 -10.68 10.51
C PRO A 154 1.22 -9.87 11.68
N PHE A 155 2.06 -9.57 12.68
CA PHE A 155 1.67 -8.69 13.77
C PHE A 155 1.32 -7.27 13.26
N GLY A 156 0.37 -6.61 13.92
CA GLY A 156 -0.17 -5.32 13.48
C GLY A 156 0.87 -4.23 13.22
N TYR A 157 1.96 -4.18 13.99
CA TYR A 157 3.04 -3.21 13.72
C TYR A 157 3.79 -3.46 12.40
N ALA A 158 3.86 -4.71 11.94
CA ALA A 158 4.44 -5.03 10.65
C ALA A 158 3.65 -4.39 9.49
N SER A 159 2.31 -4.24 9.66
CA SER A 159 1.45 -3.54 8.69
C SER A 159 1.81 -2.07 8.50
N VAL A 160 2.35 -1.41 9.53
CA VAL A 160 2.87 -0.04 9.42
C VAL A 160 4.29 -0.05 8.88
N PHE A 161 5.12 -0.95 9.39
CA PHE A 161 6.55 -0.95 9.09
C PHE A 161 6.85 -1.39 7.65
N ALA A 162 6.12 -2.36 7.11
CA ALA A 162 6.36 -2.87 5.76
C ALA A 162 6.21 -1.76 4.68
N PRO A 163 5.10 -1.01 4.60
CA PRO A 163 4.99 0.10 3.66
C PRO A 163 6.06 1.17 3.88
N LEU A 164 6.36 1.53 5.13
CA LEU A 164 7.39 2.52 5.45
C LEU A 164 8.77 2.07 4.98
N PHE A 165 9.11 0.80 5.17
CA PHE A 165 10.36 0.23 4.71
C PHE A 165 10.45 0.27 3.17
N LEU A 166 9.38 -0.09 2.47
CA LEU A 166 9.33 0.00 1.01
C LEU A 166 9.56 1.43 0.53
N PHE A 167 8.84 2.40 1.09
CA PHE A 167 9.05 3.81 0.72
C PHE A 167 10.44 4.30 1.07
N TYR A 168 11.00 3.88 2.21
CA TYR A 168 12.39 4.19 2.55
C TYR A 168 13.35 3.68 1.48
N GLU A 169 13.21 2.44 1.04
CA GLU A 169 14.06 1.84 0.01
C GLU A 169 13.90 2.53 -1.36
N LEU A 170 12.65 2.89 -1.72
CA LEU A 170 12.38 3.65 -2.95
C LEU A 170 13.05 5.04 -2.92
N THR A 171 13.10 5.71 -1.76
CA THR A 171 13.80 6.98 -1.63
C THR A 171 15.33 6.84 -1.74
N GLU A 172 15.86 5.63 -1.54
CA GLU A 172 17.26 5.28 -1.81
C GLU A 172 17.50 4.93 -3.29
N GLN A 173 16.54 5.21 -4.17
CA GLN A 173 16.58 4.94 -5.61
C GLN A 173 16.67 3.45 -5.98
N ARG A 174 16.21 2.57 -5.10
CA ARG A 174 16.07 1.14 -5.41
C ARG A 174 14.81 0.89 -6.22
N THR A 175 14.85 -0.13 -7.03
CA THR A 175 13.66 -0.64 -7.71
C THR A 175 12.69 -1.26 -6.69
N LEU A 176 11.43 -1.37 -7.07
CA LEU A 176 10.41 -1.98 -6.21
C LEU A 176 10.77 -3.43 -5.85
N SER A 177 11.29 -4.20 -6.81
CA SER A 177 11.73 -5.59 -6.60
C SER A 177 12.88 -5.69 -5.60
N GLU A 178 13.87 -4.80 -5.69
CA GLU A 178 14.96 -4.73 -4.70
C GLU A 178 14.45 -4.34 -3.32
N ALA A 179 13.51 -3.39 -3.24
CA ALA A 179 12.89 -2.97 -1.99
C ALA A 179 12.15 -4.13 -1.30
N VAL A 180 11.34 -4.89 -2.06
CA VAL A 180 10.63 -6.07 -1.54
C VAL A 180 11.61 -7.18 -1.13
N THR A 181 12.65 -7.43 -1.93
CA THR A 181 13.68 -8.42 -1.58
C THR A 181 14.34 -8.08 -0.24
N ARG A 182 14.65 -6.80 0.00
CA ARG A 182 15.26 -6.34 1.25
C ARG A 182 14.27 -6.37 2.42
N LEU A 183 13.00 -6.02 2.18
CA LEU A 183 11.93 -6.13 3.16
C LEU A 183 11.85 -7.57 3.68
N ARG A 184 11.74 -8.53 2.77
CA ARG A 184 11.60 -9.96 3.09
C ARG A 184 12.83 -10.55 3.80
N ALA A 185 14.00 -9.99 3.57
CA ALA A 185 15.24 -10.44 4.21
C ALA A 185 15.46 -9.85 5.60
N HIS A 186 14.55 -8.99 6.10
CA HIS A 186 14.72 -8.31 7.37
C HIS A 186 14.47 -9.25 8.56
N ASP A 187 13.31 -9.89 8.58
CA ASP A 187 12.90 -10.87 9.59
C ASP A 187 11.76 -11.74 9.06
N ASP A 188 11.30 -12.71 9.87
CA ASP A 188 10.26 -13.67 9.50
C ASP A 188 8.88 -12.99 9.30
N GLU A 189 8.57 -11.94 10.05
CA GLU A 189 7.31 -11.20 9.93
C GLU A 189 7.24 -10.47 8.58
N LEU A 190 8.28 -9.71 8.26
CA LEU A 190 8.36 -8.98 7.00
C LEU A 190 8.62 -9.91 5.81
N GLY A 191 9.16 -11.09 6.07
CA GLY A 191 9.31 -12.17 5.10
C GLY A 191 8.00 -12.69 4.51
N MET A 192 6.87 -12.42 5.19
CA MET A 192 5.54 -12.79 4.70
C MET A 192 5.07 -11.97 3.49
N TRP A 193 5.59 -10.74 3.27
CA TRP A 193 5.18 -9.92 2.14
C TRP A 193 5.74 -10.46 0.82
N GLU A 194 4.86 -10.73 -0.12
CA GLU A 194 5.21 -11.16 -1.48
C GLU A 194 4.80 -10.10 -2.51
N MET A 195 5.55 -10.03 -3.60
CA MET A 195 5.22 -9.18 -4.73
C MET A 195 4.79 -10.05 -5.91
N HIS A 196 3.67 -9.69 -6.50
CA HIS A 196 3.16 -10.22 -7.75
C HIS A 196 3.14 -9.10 -8.78
N ASP A 197 3.67 -9.35 -9.98
CA ASP A 197 3.66 -8.42 -11.10
C ASP A 197 3.40 -9.18 -12.41
N ARG A 198 3.10 -8.43 -13.47
CA ARG A 198 3.04 -8.97 -14.82
C ARG A 198 4.38 -8.68 -15.49
N HIS A 199 5.13 -9.71 -15.76
CA HIS A 199 6.35 -9.67 -16.58
C HIS A 199 6.02 -9.46 -18.07
#